data_25ce3a10f2232c229043be653b7498c0
#
_entry.id   25ce3a10f2232c229043be653b7498c0
#
_cell.length_a   1.000
_cell.length_b   1.000
_cell.length_c   1.000
_cell.angle_alpha   90.00
_cell.angle_beta   90.00
_cell.angle_gamma   90.00
#
_symmetry.space_group_name_H-M   'P 1'
#
loop_
_entity.id
_entity.type
_entity.pdbx_description
1 polymer ?
#
loop_
_entity_poly.entity_id
_entity_poly.type
_entity_poly.pdbx_seq_one_letter_code
_entity_poly.pdbx_strand_id
1 'polypeptide(L)'
;MFIVLLKYPNSTVNFSASPAHALTPFQVYDRDEWEEYLSQYDPNDFNQMKPLFNEYFFKVKNKIYNVHHKAVVMLSLEKALLAENYNFSELLEFDDETCFYFPYNWKIKKPRSFFKDIYYLMFTNWGEEVINAGYKISPPNEIL
;
A
#
# COMPACT_ATOMS: atom_id res chain seq x y z
N MET A 1 -0.23 -31.06 12.56
CA MET A 1 -0.84 -29.93 11.85
C MET A 1 0.15 -29.30 10.90
N PHE A 2 -0.25 -29.17 9.64
CA PHE A 2 0.59 -28.51 8.64
C PHE A 2 0.22 -27.04 8.56
N ILE A 3 1.23 -26.17 8.70
CA ILE A 3 1.06 -24.74 8.47
C ILE A 3 1.60 -24.43 7.08
N VAL A 4 0.71 -24.02 6.17
CA VAL A 4 1.12 -23.60 4.85
C VAL A 4 1.38 -22.09 4.90
N LEU A 5 2.64 -21.70 4.78
CA LEU A 5 3.01 -20.30 4.76
C LEU A 5 2.78 -19.73 3.36
N LEU A 6 2.14 -18.56 3.32
CA LEU A 6 1.93 -17.83 2.07
C LEU A 6 3.27 -17.35 1.51
N LYS A 7 3.48 -17.55 0.22
CA LYS A 7 4.71 -17.15 -0.47
C LYS A 7 4.44 -15.99 -1.41
N TYR A 8 5.49 -15.24 -1.74
CA TYR A 8 5.39 -14.31 -2.86
C TYR A 8 5.07 -15.07 -4.14
N PRO A 9 4.35 -14.43 -5.09
CA PRO A 9 4.03 -15.09 -6.37
C PRO A 9 5.29 -15.62 -7.05
N ASN A 10 5.22 -16.90 -7.51
CA ASN A 10 6.33 -17.58 -8.19
C ASN A 10 7.64 -17.58 -7.40
N SER A 11 7.56 -17.71 -6.07
CA SER A 11 8.72 -17.62 -5.18
C SER A 11 8.60 -18.61 -4.05
N THR A 12 9.74 -18.96 -3.45
CA THR A 12 9.82 -19.76 -2.22
C THR A 12 9.91 -18.86 -0.98
N VAL A 13 9.98 -17.54 -1.17
CA VAL A 13 10.12 -16.58 -0.08
C VAL A 13 8.76 -16.35 0.58
N ASN A 14 8.71 -16.39 1.92
CA ASN A 14 7.49 -16.12 2.68
C ASN A 14 7.00 -14.70 2.43
N PHE A 15 5.69 -14.58 2.16
CA PHE A 15 5.09 -13.29 1.88
C PHE A 15 4.89 -12.48 3.17
N SER A 16 5.30 -11.24 3.13
CA SER A 16 5.02 -10.28 4.18
C SER A 16 4.70 -8.92 3.56
N ALA A 17 3.96 -8.10 4.29
CA ALA A 17 3.61 -6.77 3.84
C ALA A 17 3.78 -5.78 4.98
N SER A 18 4.28 -4.58 4.67
CA SER A 18 4.30 -3.46 5.58
C SER A 18 3.08 -2.57 5.33
N PRO A 19 2.75 -1.64 6.24
CA PRO A 19 1.70 -0.66 5.97
C PRO A 19 1.95 0.19 4.72
N ALA A 20 3.21 0.34 4.30
CA ALA A 20 3.58 1.10 3.11
C ALA A 20 3.61 0.27 1.82
N HIS A 21 3.08 -0.94 1.83
CA HIS A 21 3.20 -1.88 0.72
C HIS A 21 2.69 -1.30 -0.62
N ALA A 22 1.60 -0.53 -0.56
CA ALA A 22 1.02 0.07 -1.77
C ALA A 22 1.89 1.17 -2.39
N LEU A 23 2.91 1.64 -1.69
CA LEU A 23 3.80 2.69 -2.18
C LEU A 23 5.01 2.14 -2.95
N THR A 24 5.22 0.83 -2.94
CA THR A 24 6.37 0.22 -3.60
C THR A 24 6.49 0.58 -5.09
N PRO A 25 5.40 0.73 -5.87
CA PRO A 25 5.54 1.14 -7.27
C PRO A 25 6.06 2.56 -7.46
N PHE A 26 5.99 3.39 -6.43
CA PHE A 26 6.30 4.81 -6.53
C PHE A 26 7.71 5.17 -6.06
N GLN A 27 8.54 4.18 -5.75
CA GLN A 27 9.92 4.44 -5.44
C GLN A 27 10.66 4.86 -6.73
N VAL A 28 11.57 5.83 -6.59
CA VAL A 28 12.20 6.48 -7.74
C VAL A 28 13.73 6.39 -7.71
N TYR A 29 14.30 5.64 -6.79
CA TYR A 29 15.76 5.48 -6.71
C TYR A 29 16.29 5.01 -8.07
N ASP A 30 17.23 5.80 -8.60
CA ASP A 30 17.87 5.51 -9.90
C ASP A 30 16.88 5.38 -11.06
N ARG A 31 15.74 6.13 -10.99
CA ARG A 31 14.68 6.09 -12.00
C ARG A 31 14.20 7.52 -12.31
N ASP A 32 15.08 8.33 -12.91
CA ASP A 32 14.85 9.76 -13.12
C ASP A 32 13.61 10.07 -13.95
N GLU A 33 13.35 9.31 -15.02
CA GLU A 33 12.17 9.52 -15.85
C GLU A 33 10.87 9.24 -15.10
N TRP A 34 10.89 8.23 -14.25
CA TRP A 34 9.74 7.87 -13.42
C TRP A 34 9.47 8.95 -12.36
N GLU A 35 10.54 9.47 -11.75
CA GLU A 35 10.43 10.59 -10.82
C GLU A 35 9.85 11.83 -11.48
N GLU A 36 10.33 12.17 -12.69
CA GLU A 36 9.81 13.31 -13.44
C GLU A 36 8.32 13.16 -13.73
N TYR A 37 7.91 11.96 -14.15
CA TYR A 37 6.50 11.68 -14.41
C TYR A 37 5.65 11.82 -13.15
N LEU A 38 6.06 11.18 -12.05
CA LEU A 38 5.30 11.21 -10.79
C LEU A 38 5.26 12.60 -10.17
N SER A 39 6.29 13.41 -10.38
CA SER A 39 6.37 14.74 -9.78
C SER A 39 5.32 15.73 -10.34
N GLN A 40 4.64 15.36 -11.42
CA GLN A 40 3.52 16.14 -11.96
C GLN A 40 2.23 15.98 -11.15
N TYR A 41 2.18 15.01 -10.24
CA TYR A 41 0.99 14.71 -9.45
C TYR A 41 1.15 15.22 -8.03
N ASP A 42 0.04 15.71 -7.45
CA ASP A 42 0.01 16.15 -6.05
C ASP A 42 -0.40 14.99 -5.16
N PRO A 43 0.50 14.48 -4.29
CA PRO A 43 0.15 13.36 -3.41
C PRO A 43 -0.89 13.73 -2.36
N ASN A 44 -1.14 15.02 -2.13
CA ASN A 44 -2.14 15.48 -1.18
C ASN A 44 -3.54 15.60 -1.81
N ASP A 45 -3.65 15.36 -3.10
CA ASP A 45 -4.93 15.37 -3.84
C ASP A 45 -5.34 13.93 -4.15
N PHE A 46 -6.35 13.45 -3.44
CA PHE A 46 -6.85 12.08 -3.62
C PHE A 46 -7.27 11.80 -5.05
N ASN A 47 -7.88 12.79 -5.73
CA ASN A 47 -8.34 12.59 -7.11
C ASN A 47 -7.19 12.41 -8.10
N GLN A 48 -6.02 12.95 -7.80
CA GLN A 48 -4.81 12.73 -8.61
C GLN A 48 -4.15 11.39 -8.27
N MET A 49 -4.15 11.01 -7.00
CA MET A 49 -3.48 9.78 -6.56
C MET A 49 -4.26 8.51 -6.90
N LYS A 50 -5.59 8.58 -6.89
CA LYS A 50 -6.43 7.41 -7.15
C LYS A 50 -6.09 6.71 -8.47
N PRO A 51 -6.02 7.40 -9.62
CA PRO A 51 -5.67 6.72 -10.87
C PRO A 51 -4.25 6.17 -10.86
N LEU A 52 -3.31 6.79 -10.15
CA LEU A 52 -1.95 6.25 -10.03
C LEU A 52 -1.94 4.93 -9.28
N PHE A 53 -2.65 4.85 -8.14
CA PHE A 53 -2.75 3.59 -7.40
C PHE A 53 -3.46 2.52 -8.22
N ASN A 54 -4.54 2.88 -8.92
CA ASN A 54 -5.27 1.92 -9.73
C ASN A 54 -4.41 1.35 -10.85
N GLU A 55 -3.67 2.19 -11.57
CA GLU A 55 -2.86 1.76 -12.72
C GLU A 55 -1.60 1.02 -12.30
N TYR A 56 -0.87 1.51 -11.30
CA TYR A 56 0.47 1.02 -11.01
C TYR A 56 0.53 0.05 -9.82
N PHE A 57 -0.52 0.00 -9.01
CA PHE A 57 -0.57 -0.94 -7.90
C PHE A 57 -1.68 -1.98 -8.08
N PHE A 58 -2.95 -1.56 -8.05
CA PHE A 58 -4.06 -2.52 -8.04
C PHE A 58 -4.16 -3.34 -9.31
N LYS A 59 -4.06 -2.71 -10.47
CA LYS A 59 -4.12 -3.41 -11.75
C LYS A 59 -2.99 -4.43 -11.89
N VAL A 60 -1.79 -4.08 -11.45
CA VAL A 60 -0.62 -4.97 -11.51
C VAL A 60 -0.78 -6.13 -10.53
N LYS A 61 -1.15 -5.83 -9.26
CA LYS A 61 -1.27 -6.86 -8.22
C LYS A 61 -2.44 -7.80 -8.45
N ASN A 62 -3.53 -7.33 -9.06
CA ASN A 62 -4.66 -8.19 -9.38
C ASN A 62 -4.28 -9.34 -10.32
N LYS A 63 -3.21 -9.18 -11.10
CA LYS A 63 -2.74 -10.22 -12.01
C LYS A 63 -1.92 -11.30 -11.32
N ILE A 64 -1.31 -10.97 -10.16
CA ILE A 64 -0.33 -11.86 -9.52
C ILE A 64 -0.70 -12.26 -8.09
N TYR A 65 -1.56 -11.49 -7.40
CA TYR A 65 -1.96 -11.79 -6.03
C TYR A 65 -3.25 -12.62 -6.01
N ASN A 66 -3.26 -13.64 -5.14
CA ASN A 66 -4.52 -14.30 -4.78
C ASN A 66 -5.16 -13.55 -3.60
N VAL A 67 -6.32 -14.04 -3.14
CA VAL A 67 -7.07 -13.38 -2.05
C VAL A 67 -6.26 -13.32 -0.76
N HIS A 68 -5.43 -14.31 -0.50
CA HIS A 68 -4.62 -14.34 0.73
C HIS A 68 -3.53 -13.28 0.74
N HIS A 69 -2.89 -13.03 -0.40
CA HIS A 69 -1.96 -11.92 -0.55
C HIS A 69 -2.66 -10.58 -0.28
N LYS A 70 -3.82 -10.40 -0.89
CA LYS A 70 -4.62 -9.17 -0.71
C LYS A 70 -5.00 -8.96 0.75
N ALA A 71 -5.41 -10.03 1.43
CA ALA A 71 -5.76 -9.97 2.84
C ALA A 71 -4.57 -9.55 3.72
N VAL A 72 -3.40 -10.12 3.47
CA VAL A 72 -2.17 -9.77 4.24
C VAL A 72 -1.83 -8.30 4.07
N VAL A 73 -1.90 -7.78 2.83
CA VAL A 73 -1.64 -6.37 2.56
C VAL A 73 -2.63 -5.47 3.29
N MET A 74 -3.93 -5.79 3.21
CA MET A 74 -4.98 -4.99 3.87
C MET A 74 -4.85 -5.02 5.38
N LEU A 75 -4.63 -6.21 5.96
CA LEU A 75 -4.53 -6.36 7.41
C LEU A 75 -3.31 -5.63 7.98
N SER A 76 -2.21 -5.59 7.25
CA SER A 76 -1.02 -4.84 7.66
C SER A 76 -1.33 -3.36 7.83
N LEU A 77 -2.02 -2.76 6.85
CA LEU A 77 -2.38 -1.35 6.92
C LEU A 77 -3.47 -1.09 7.95
N GLU A 78 -4.48 -1.95 8.01
CA GLU A 78 -5.55 -1.83 9.01
C GLU A 78 -4.98 -1.82 10.43
N LYS A 79 -4.09 -2.76 10.73
CA LYS A 79 -3.46 -2.84 12.05
C LYS A 79 -2.75 -1.54 12.42
N ALA A 80 -2.01 -0.96 11.48
CA ALA A 80 -1.32 0.30 11.71
C ALA A 80 -2.30 1.46 11.93
N LEU A 81 -3.38 1.51 11.14
CA LEU A 81 -4.40 2.57 11.26
C LEU A 81 -5.19 2.48 12.57
N LEU A 82 -5.40 1.28 13.10
CA LEU A 82 -6.07 1.08 14.37
C LEU A 82 -5.17 1.39 15.57
N ALA A 83 -3.86 1.45 15.37
CA ALA A 83 -2.90 1.81 16.41
C ALA A 83 -2.77 3.34 16.48
N GLU A 84 -3.33 3.97 17.52
CA GLU A 84 -3.37 5.43 17.66
C GLU A 84 -2.01 6.10 17.52
N ASN A 85 -0.97 5.45 18.04
CA ASN A 85 0.38 6.02 18.12
C ASN A 85 1.29 5.60 16.98
N TYR A 86 0.76 4.91 15.96
CA TYR A 86 1.58 4.51 14.83
C TYR A 86 2.06 5.73 14.06
N ASN A 87 3.37 5.82 13.84
CA ASN A 87 3.98 6.96 13.17
C ASN A 87 4.07 6.73 11.66
N PHE A 88 3.04 7.19 10.93
CA PHE A 88 3.00 7.03 9.48
C PHE A 88 4.05 7.88 8.75
N SER A 89 4.52 8.96 9.36
CA SER A 89 5.53 9.80 8.70
C SER A 89 6.86 9.06 8.52
N GLU A 90 7.18 8.10 9.39
CA GLU A 90 8.39 7.29 9.23
C GLU A 90 8.37 6.46 7.95
N LEU A 91 7.18 6.06 7.48
CA LEU A 91 7.05 5.27 6.25
C LEU A 91 7.33 6.09 4.99
N LEU A 92 7.37 7.40 5.13
CA LEU A 92 7.56 8.33 4.02
C LEU A 92 8.97 8.91 3.98
N GLU A 93 9.83 8.51 4.92
CA GLU A 93 11.22 8.96 4.97
C GLU A 93 12.06 8.21 3.94
N PHE A 94 13.06 8.90 3.41
CA PHE A 94 14.01 8.28 2.49
C PHE A 94 14.86 7.28 3.26
N ASP A 95 15.10 6.12 2.65
CA ASP A 95 15.86 5.04 3.27
C ASP A 95 17.02 4.65 2.36
N ASP A 96 18.24 5.06 2.73
CA ASP A 96 19.45 4.79 1.97
C ASP A 96 19.81 3.29 1.96
N GLU A 97 19.46 2.56 3.02
CA GLU A 97 19.78 1.14 3.13
C GLU A 97 18.96 0.30 2.14
N THR A 98 17.69 0.64 1.98
CA THR A 98 16.79 -0.08 1.07
C THR A 98 16.69 0.60 -0.29
N CYS A 99 17.31 1.76 -0.46
CA CYS A 99 17.21 2.58 -1.68
C CYS A 99 15.76 2.95 -1.98
N PHE A 100 15.00 3.30 -0.94
CA PHE A 100 13.58 3.62 -1.07
C PHE A 100 13.41 5.15 -1.02
N TYR A 101 13.07 5.73 -2.17
CA TYR A 101 12.91 7.19 -2.32
C TYR A 101 11.63 7.47 -3.07
N PHE A 102 10.84 8.43 -2.52
CA PHE A 102 9.69 9.00 -3.23
C PHE A 102 10.14 10.18 -4.10
N PRO A 103 9.30 10.64 -5.04
CA PRO A 103 9.59 11.87 -5.77
C PRO A 103 9.94 13.00 -4.81
N TYR A 104 10.98 13.76 -5.15
CA TYR A 104 11.53 14.79 -4.27
C TYR A 104 10.49 15.82 -3.85
N ASN A 105 9.59 16.19 -4.77
CA ASN A 105 8.55 17.20 -4.50
C ASN A 105 7.28 16.65 -3.87
N TRP A 106 7.22 15.33 -3.58
CA TRP A 106 6.08 14.76 -2.89
C TRP A 106 6.16 15.07 -1.41
N LYS A 107 5.50 16.15 -0.99
CA LYS A 107 5.43 16.58 0.40
C LYS A 107 4.06 16.23 0.94
N ILE A 108 3.96 15.08 1.61
CA ILE A 108 2.71 14.58 2.16
C ILE A 108 2.46 15.26 3.49
N LYS A 109 1.43 16.11 3.53
CA LYS A 109 1.14 16.99 4.66
C LYS A 109 0.50 16.27 5.84
N LYS A 110 -0.35 15.27 5.54
CA LYS A 110 -1.10 14.52 6.54
C LYS A 110 -0.88 13.02 6.33
N PRO A 111 0.23 12.46 6.85
CA PRO A 111 0.57 11.06 6.58
C PRO A 111 -0.53 10.06 6.94
N ARG A 112 -1.13 10.18 8.12
CA ARG A 112 -2.21 9.26 8.52
C ARG A 112 -3.40 9.33 7.57
N SER A 113 -3.81 10.52 7.17
CA SER A 113 -4.91 10.69 6.20
C SER A 113 -4.56 10.10 4.84
N PHE A 114 -3.33 10.26 4.41
CA PHE A 114 -2.83 9.68 3.16
C PHE A 114 -2.97 8.16 3.18
N PHE A 115 -2.57 7.51 4.28
CA PHE A 115 -2.69 6.06 4.41
C PHE A 115 -4.14 5.59 4.59
N LYS A 116 -5.01 6.40 5.19
CA LYS A 116 -6.44 6.11 5.23
C LYS A 116 -7.04 6.07 3.83
N ASP A 117 -6.63 6.99 2.97
CA ASP A 117 -7.07 7.01 1.57
C ASP A 117 -6.60 5.75 0.83
N ILE A 118 -5.38 5.30 1.09
CA ILE A 118 -4.87 4.05 0.52
C ILE A 118 -5.72 2.87 0.99
N TYR A 119 -6.04 2.81 2.28
CA TYR A 119 -6.89 1.74 2.82
C TYR A 119 -8.29 1.77 2.20
N TYR A 120 -8.84 2.96 2.00
CA TYR A 120 -10.13 3.11 1.30
C TYR A 120 -10.06 2.50 -0.10
N LEU A 121 -8.99 2.74 -0.85
CA LEU A 121 -8.81 2.17 -2.17
C LEU A 121 -8.63 0.66 -2.11
N MET A 122 -7.92 0.13 -1.14
CA MET A 122 -7.78 -1.32 -0.94
C MET A 122 -9.14 -1.96 -0.66
N PHE A 123 -9.93 -1.35 0.21
CA PHE A 123 -11.26 -1.85 0.54
C PHE A 123 -12.18 -1.82 -0.67
N THR A 124 -12.12 -0.74 -1.46
CA THR A 124 -12.92 -0.61 -2.68
C THR A 124 -12.55 -1.67 -3.70
N ASN A 125 -11.27 -1.97 -3.85
CA ASN A 125 -10.80 -2.94 -4.86
C ASN A 125 -10.88 -4.39 -4.39
N TRP A 126 -10.61 -4.64 -3.12
CA TRP A 126 -10.38 -6.00 -2.60
C TRP A 126 -11.26 -6.40 -1.42
N GLY A 127 -11.96 -5.45 -0.80
CA GLY A 127 -12.67 -5.69 0.45
C GLY A 127 -13.68 -6.81 0.38
N GLU A 128 -14.53 -6.81 -0.65
CA GLU A 128 -15.56 -7.82 -0.81
C GLU A 128 -14.94 -9.22 -0.99
N GLU A 129 -13.94 -9.34 -1.85
CA GLU A 129 -13.26 -10.60 -2.09
C GLU A 129 -12.62 -11.16 -0.81
N VAL A 130 -11.96 -10.29 -0.05
CA VAL A 130 -11.26 -10.67 1.19
C VAL A 130 -12.28 -11.10 2.26
N ILE A 131 -13.37 -10.35 2.41
CA ILE A 131 -14.44 -10.69 3.36
C ILE A 131 -15.09 -12.02 2.99
N ASN A 132 -15.38 -12.23 1.71
CA ASN A 132 -15.99 -13.48 1.22
C ASN A 132 -15.09 -14.69 1.45
N ALA A 133 -13.77 -14.47 1.54
CA ALA A 133 -12.82 -15.55 1.83
C ALA A 133 -12.72 -15.86 3.33
N GLY A 134 -13.45 -15.14 4.19
CA GLY A 134 -13.52 -15.42 5.62
C GLY A 134 -12.67 -14.50 6.50
N TYR A 135 -11.99 -13.51 5.93
CA TYR A 135 -11.20 -12.56 6.71
C TYR A 135 -12.10 -11.49 7.32
N LYS A 136 -11.72 -11.03 8.51
CA LYS A 136 -12.40 -9.92 9.18
C LYS A 136 -11.57 -8.66 8.99
N ILE A 137 -12.12 -7.71 8.25
CA ILE A 137 -11.50 -6.41 8.03
C ILE A 137 -12.51 -5.31 8.33
N SER A 138 -12.03 -4.19 8.85
CA SER A 138 -12.87 -3.05 9.18
C SER A 138 -13.19 -2.23 7.94
N PRO A 139 -14.46 -1.82 7.73
CA PRO A 139 -14.78 -0.83 6.70
C PRO A 139 -14.04 0.49 6.98
N PRO A 140 -13.66 1.25 5.94
CA PRO A 140 -12.92 2.49 6.12
C PRO A 140 -13.57 3.50 7.07
N ASN A 141 -14.91 3.58 7.07
CA ASN A 141 -15.64 4.50 7.93
C ASN A 141 -15.58 4.13 9.43
N GLU A 142 -15.15 2.93 9.76
CA GLU A 142 -14.94 2.52 11.15
C GLU A 142 -13.53 2.78 11.64
N ILE A 143 -12.64 3.20 10.76
CA ILE A 143 -11.26 3.56 11.10
C ILE A 143 -11.19 5.09 11.23
N LEU A 144 -11.09 5.55 12.46
CA LEU A 144 -11.07 6.99 12.77
C LEU A 144 -9.65 7.53 12.94
#